data_46c060fb741021fbacc57ff1d1c124f9
#
_entry.id   46c060fb741021fbacc57ff1d1c124f9
#
_cell.length_a   1.000
_cell.length_b   1.000
_cell.length_c   1.000
_cell.angle_alpha   90.00
_cell.angle_beta   90.00
_cell.angle_gamma   90.00
#
_symmetry.space_group_name_H-M   'P 1'
#
loop_
_entity.id
_entity.type
_entity.pdbx_description
1 polymer ?
#
loop_
_entity_poly.entity_id
_entity_poly.type
_entity_poly.pdbx_seq_one_letter_code
_entity_poly.pdbx_strand_id
1 'polypeptide(L)'
;MRLAIFGPTGGTGRRLVERAIAEGHDVTAFARNPSKVAARHERLNVVVGDAFDPASVREAVAGNEAVICVLGSRTPSNPLHPRRPGDPNGVTSAGTENIIAAMKEHGLRRLVCQTAWGVGESRQDPGFAGAFFMNVLVPPLLRDEYADKEAQEKIVAESDLDWVIVRPMILTNGPWTNDYRTDVNLKPGRRPYISRADVAAFLLNQLTDDTFVRKTPAIGY
;
A
#
# COMPACT_ATOMS: atom_id res chain seq x y z
N MET A 1 18.36 5.70 1.21
CA MET A 1 17.99 4.82 0.08
C MET A 1 17.21 5.64 -0.94
N ARG A 2 17.25 5.22 -2.19
CA ARG A 2 16.40 5.75 -3.26
C ARG A 2 15.14 4.88 -3.35
N LEU A 3 13.96 5.48 -3.19
CA LEU A 3 12.68 4.78 -3.04
C LEU A 3 11.69 5.22 -4.10
N ALA A 4 11.10 4.27 -4.83
CA ALA A 4 9.92 4.56 -5.65
C ALA A 4 8.64 4.33 -4.82
N ILE A 5 7.78 5.35 -4.74
CA ILE A 5 6.50 5.30 -4.01
C ILE A 5 5.34 5.45 -4.99
N PHE A 6 4.54 4.39 -5.11
CA PHE A 6 3.32 4.36 -5.91
C PHE A 6 2.11 4.63 -5.02
N GLY A 7 1.27 5.60 -5.41
CA GLY A 7 0.14 6.06 -4.63
C GLY A 7 0.44 7.20 -3.63
N PRO A 8 1.38 8.13 -3.92
CA PRO A 8 1.85 9.18 -3.00
C PRO A 8 0.78 10.20 -2.63
N THR A 9 -0.32 10.27 -3.38
CA THR A 9 -1.40 11.24 -3.18
C THR A 9 -2.52 10.73 -2.28
N GLY A 10 -2.50 9.44 -1.92
CA GLY A 10 -3.42 8.83 -0.96
C GLY A 10 -3.13 9.24 0.49
N GLY A 11 -4.04 8.90 1.40
CA GLY A 11 -3.89 9.27 2.81
C GLY A 11 -2.63 8.69 3.46
N THR A 12 -2.33 7.41 3.24
CA THR A 12 -1.08 6.76 3.70
C THR A 12 0.12 7.26 2.88
N GLY A 13 -0.02 7.35 1.55
CA GLY A 13 1.06 7.75 0.67
C GLY A 13 1.66 9.12 0.96
N ARG A 14 0.81 10.10 1.33
CA ARG A 14 1.30 11.43 1.76
C ARG A 14 2.18 11.34 3.00
N ARG A 15 1.72 10.62 4.04
CA ARG A 15 2.48 10.39 5.27
C ARG A 15 3.78 9.65 5.01
N LEU A 16 3.72 8.68 4.08
CA LEU A 16 4.87 7.90 3.67
C LEU A 16 5.94 8.77 2.99
N VAL A 17 5.54 9.62 2.02
CA VAL A 17 6.48 10.54 1.33
C VAL A 17 7.10 11.53 2.33
N GLU A 18 6.28 12.17 3.16
CA GLU A 18 6.75 13.12 4.18
C GLU A 18 7.77 12.47 5.13
N ARG A 19 7.45 11.26 5.61
CA ARG A 19 8.30 10.54 6.54
C ARG A 19 9.58 10.01 5.89
N ALA A 20 9.50 9.46 4.69
CA ALA A 20 10.67 8.98 3.95
C ALA A 20 11.69 10.10 3.73
N ILE A 21 11.23 11.29 3.36
CA ILE A 21 12.08 12.48 3.21
C ILE A 21 12.71 12.87 4.56
N ALA A 22 11.91 12.91 5.64
CA ALA A 22 12.40 13.25 6.97
C ALA A 22 13.44 12.26 7.50
N GLU A 23 13.35 10.98 7.11
CA GLU A 23 14.35 9.94 7.42
C GLU A 23 15.56 9.94 6.46
N GLY A 24 15.63 10.91 5.53
CA GLY A 24 16.80 11.11 4.65
C GLY A 24 16.81 10.24 3.39
N HIS A 25 15.68 9.66 3.01
CA HIS A 25 15.56 8.93 1.75
C HIS A 25 15.37 9.88 0.57
N ASP A 26 15.89 9.48 -0.61
CA ASP A 26 15.57 10.12 -1.88
C ASP A 26 14.32 9.42 -2.46
N VAL A 27 13.27 10.20 -2.72
CA VAL A 27 11.95 9.67 -3.05
C VAL A 27 11.57 9.98 -4.48
N THR A 28 11.24 8.96 -5.26
CA THR A 28 10.54 9.06 -6.53
C THR A 28 9.05 8.80 -6.30
N ALA A 29 8.24 9.86 -6.33
CA ALA A 29 6.79 9.78 -6.15
C ALA A 29 6.09 9.66 -7.51
N PHE A 30 5.46 8.50 -7.77
CA PHE A 30 4.72 8.25 -9.01
C PHE A 30 3.26 8.65 -8.90
N ALA A 31 2.82 9.60 -9.70
CA ALA A 31 1.45 10.13 -9.66
C ALA A 31 0.89 10.53 -11.01
N ARG A 32 -0.39 10.24 -11.27
CA ARG A 32 -1.12 10.73 -12.46
C ARG A 32 -1.23 12.26 -12.51
N ASN A 33 -1.34 12.89 -11.36
CA ASN A 33 -1.44 14.34 -11.24
C ASN A 33 -0.41 14.85 -10.22
N PRO A 34 0.70 15.46 -10.69
CA PRO A 34 1.78 15.94 -9.82
C PRO A 34 1.36 17.07 -8.88
N SER A 35 0.33 17.86 -9.23
CA SER A 35 -0.15 18.95 -8.38
C SER A 35 -0.77 18.46 -7.07
N LYS A 36 -1.13 17.17 -6.97
CA LYS A 36 -1.66 16.54 -5.76
C LYS A 36 -0.59 15.99 -4.82
N VAL A 37 0.66 15.96 -5.25
CA VAL A 37 1.80 15.66 -4.38
C VAL A 37 2.11 16.95 -3.61
N ALA A 38 1.74 17.00 -2.33
CA ALA A 38 1.80 18.23 -1.53
C ALA A 38 3.23 18.58 -1.11
N ALA A 39 4.07 17.57 -0.86
CA ALA A 39 5.46 17.78 -0.44
C ALA A 39 6.27 18.48 -1.54
N ARG A 40 7.22 19.33 -1.10
CA ARG A 40 8.23 19.96 -1.94
C ARG A 40 9.57 19.87 -1.21
N HIS A 41 10.51 19.16 -1.79
CA HIS A 41 11.82 18.93 -1.15
C HIS A 41 12.86 18.58 -2.22
N GLU A 42 14.13 18.86 -1.99
CA GLU A 42 15.25 18.52 -2.90
C GLU A 42 15.39 17.01 -3.12
N ARG A 43 15.05 16.20 -2.11
CA ARG A 43 15.04 14.71 -2.16
C ARG A 43 13.76 14.12 -2.74
N LEU A 44 12.87 14.93 -3.31
CA LEU A 44 11.61 14.48 -3.90
C LEU A 44 11.62 14.73 -5.40
N ASN A 45 11.62 13.65 -6.15
CA ASN A 45 11.34 13.66 -7.59
C ASN A 45 9.89 13.18 -7.83
N VAL A 46 9.16 13.84 -8.72
CA VAL A 46 7.80 13.44 -9.08
C VAL A 46 7.78 12.99 -10.53
N VAL A 47 7.54 11.70 -10.73
CA VAL A 47 7.33 11.10 -12.05
C VAL A 47 5.84 11.08 -12.36
N VAL A 48 5.47 11.65 -13.50
CA VAL A 48 4.08 11.70 -13.96
C VAL A 48 3.79 10.48 -14.83
N GLY A 49 2.77 9.70 -14.47
CA GLY A 49 2.41 8.52 -15.26
C GLY A 49 1.13 7.85 -14.75
N ASP A 50 0.69 6.84 -15.50
CA ASP A 50 -0.43 5.97 -15.11
C ASP A 50 0.10 4.58 -14.78
N ALA A 51 -0.38 4.01 -13.67
CA ALA A 51 0.02 2.66 -13.24
C ALA A 51 -0.37 1.54 -14.25
N PHE A 52 -1.30 1.84 -15.16
CA PHE A 52 -1.64 0.96 -16.30
C PHE A 52 -0.67 1.05 -17.47
N ASP A 53 0.19 2.08 -17.50
CA ASP A 53 1.21 2.22 -18.55
C ASP A 53 2.55 1.65 -18.10
N PRO A 54 2.98 0.50 -18.63
CA PRO A 54 4.24 -0.13 -18.24
C PRO A 54 5.48 0.75 -18.48
N ALA A 55 5.43 1.64 -19.48
CA ALA A 55 6.57 2.51 -19.80
C ALA A 55 6.79 3.55 -18.70
N SER A 56 5.72 4.23 -18.26
CA SER A 56 5.81 5.22 -17.18
C SER A 56 6.14 4.58 -15.83
N VAL A 57 5.65 3.37 -15.56
CA VAL A 57 6.01 2.60 -14.35
C VAL A 57 7.48 2.25 -14.35
N ARG A 58 8.02 1.78 -15.47
CA ARG A 58 9.45 1.47 -15.64
C ARG A 58 10.34 2.68 -15.39
N GLU A 59 9.98 3.84 -15.94
CA GLU A 59 10.68 5.11 -15.68
C GLU A 59 10.72 5.43 -14.17
N ALA A 60 9.59 5.26 -13.48
CA ALA A 60 9.51 5.54 -12.05
C ALA A 60 10.30 4.57 -11.17
N VAL A 61 10.48 3.32 -11.62
CA VAL A 61 11.26 2.29 -10.89
C VAL A 61 12.75 2.45 -11.13
N ALA A 62 13.15 2.94 -12.30
CA ALA A 62 14.54 3.06 -12.70
C ALA A 62 15.38 3.86 -11.68
N GLY A 63 16.58 3.38 -11.37
CA GLY A 63 17.53 4.04 -10.48
C GLY A 63 17.18 4.02 -9.00
N ASN A 64 16.06 3.41 -8.60
CA ASN A 64 15.70 3.21 -7.19
C ASN A 64 16.32 1.91 -6.63
N GLU A 65 16.21 1.71 -5.32
CA GLU A 65 16.75 0.53 -4.60
C GLU A 65 15.61 -0.33 -4.05
N ALA A 66 14.45 0.26 -3.81
CA ALA A 66 13.25 -0.44 -3.33
C ALA A 66 11.97 0.27 -3.81
N VAL A 67 10.85 -0.46 -3.73
CA VAL A 67 9.53 0.05 -4.10
C VAL A 67 8.56 -0.12 -2.94
N ILE A 68 7.78 0.94 -2.66
CA ILE A 68 6.62 0.87 -1.78
C ILE A 68 5.35 1.17 -2.58
N CYS A 69 4.44 0.20 -2.63
CA CYS A 69 3.16 0.30 -3.32
C CYS A 69 2.02 0.50 -2.32
N VAL A 70 1.45 1.69 -2.31
CA VAL A 70 0.25 2.04 -1.55
C VAL A 70 -0.88 2.49 -2.49
N LEU A 71 -0.93 1.88 -3.68
CA LEU A 71 -2.02 2.08 -4.63
C LEU A 71 -3.35 1.67 -4.01
N GLY A 72 -4.39 2.41 -4.30
CA GLY A 72 -5.76 2.11 -3.91
C GLY A 72 -6.73 2.59 -4.98
N SER A 73 -7.72 1.77 -5.25
CA SER A 73 -8.81 2.15 -6.16
C SER A 73 -9.90 2.89 -5.38
N ARG A 74 -10.60 3.79 -6.07
CA ARG A 74 -11.89 4.32 -5.63
C ARG A 74 -12.98 3.53 -6.34
N THR A 75 -13.73 2.74 -5.59
CA THR A 75 -14.80 1.92 -6.19
C THR A 75 -16.13 2.65 -6.19
N PRO A 76 -17.03 2.40 -7.15
CA PRO A 76 -18.37 2.97 -7.17
C PRO A 76 -19.20 2.60 -5.95
N SER A 77 -18.88 1.48 -5.32
CA SER A 77 -19.59 0.94 -4.16
C SER A 77 -19.27 1.66 -2.85
N ASN A 78 -18.26 2.53 -2.79
CA ASN A 78 -17.92 3.28 -1.59
C ASN A 78 -18.46 4.72 -1.65
N PRO A 79 -19.59 5.05 -0.96
CA PRO A 79 -20.18 6.39 -1.01
C PRO A 79 -19.28 7.47 -0.37
N LEU A 80 -18.36 7.08 0.54
CA LEU A 80 -17.41 8.02 1.17
C LEU A 80 -16.26 8.39 0.23
N HIS A 81 -15.99 7.53 -0.75
CA HIS A 81 -14.95 7.73 -1.74
C HIS A 81 -15.48 7.35 -3.14
N PRO A 82 -16.46 8.09 -3.67
CA PRO A 82 -17.06 7.76 -4.95
C PRO A 82 -15.99 7.77 -6.05
N ARG A 83 -16.14 6.83 -6.96
CA ARG A 83 -15.31 6.74 -8.15
C ARG A 83 -15.47 8.01 -8.97
N ARG A 84 -14.37 8.57 -9.45
CA ARG A 84 -14.41 9.67 -10.42
C ARG A 84 -14.52 9.09 -11.82
N PRO A 85 -15.17 9.81 -12.75
CA PRO A 85 -15.10 9.47 -14.16
C PRO A 85 -13.63 9.28 -14.59
N GLY A 86 -13.30 8.15 -15.20
CA GLY A 86 -11.93 7.81 -15.61
C GLY A 86 -11.06 7.12 -14.56
N ASP A 87 -11.56 6.83 -13.35
CA ASP A 87 -10.84 5.96 -12.42
C ASP A 87 -11.04 4.49 -12.84
N PRO A 88 -9.97 3.80 -13.29
CA PRO A 88 -10.06 2.44 -13.78
C PRO A 88 -10.29 1.41 -12.67
N ASN A 89 -10.97 0.31 -12.99
CA ASN A 89 -11.02 -0.87 -12.12
C ASN A 89 -9.66 -1.59 -12.18
N GLY A 90 -9.27 -2.24 -11.08
CA GLY A 90 -8.09 -3.08 -11.07
C GLY A 90 -6.76 -2.33 -11.06
N VAL A 91 -6.74 -1.03 -10.70
CA VAL A 91 -5.48 -0.25 -10.66
C VAL A 91 -4.48 -0.81 -9.66
N THR A 92 -4.97 -1.48 -8.61
CA THR A 92 -4.10 -2.02 -7.57
C THR A 92 -3.39 -3.28 -8.08
N SER A 93 -4.10 -4.22 -8.65
CA SER A 93 -3.55 -5.46 -9.22
C SER A 93 -2.72 -5.20 -10.48
N ALA A 94 -3.29 -4.56 -11.50
CA ALA A 94 -2.58 -4.31 -12.76
C ALA A 94 -1.37 -3.38 -12.58
N GLY A 95 -1.50 -2.33 -11.75
CA GLY A 95 -0.37 -1.45 -11.44
C GLY A 95 0.75 -2.20 -10.71
N THR A 96 0.40 -3.13 -9.81
CA THR A 96 1.40 -3.95 -9.11
C THR A 96 2.09 -4.94 -10.05
N GLU A 97 1.37 -5.52 -11.00
CA GLU A 97 1.96 -6.37 -12.05
C GLU A 97 3.03 -5.61 -12.86
N ASN A 98 2.71 -4.39 -13.31
CA ASN A 98 3.65 -3.52 -14.01
C ASN A 98 4.84 -3.13 -13.14
N ILE A 99 4.63 -2.85 -11.85
CA ILE A 99 5.70 -2.57 -10.88
C ILE A 99 6.64 -3.76 -10.76
N ILE A 100 6.12 -4.98 -10.58
CA ILE A 100 6.94 -6.18 -10.46
C ILE A 100 7.74 -6.45 -11.73
N ALA A 101 7.13 -6.26 -12.90
CA ALA A 101 7.82 -6.39 -14.18
C ALA A 101 8.99 -5.39 -14.29
N ALA A 102 8.76 -4.12 -13.95
CA ALA A 102 9.79 -3.09 -13.97
C ALA A 102 10.89 -3.36 -12.92
N MET A 103 10.53 -3.83 -11.72
CA MET A 103 11.50 -4.20 -10.69
C MET A 103 12.42 -5.34 -11.16
N LYS A 104 11.89 -6.37 -11.81
CA LYS A 104 12.67 -7.47 -12.37
C LYS A 104 13.62 -6.98 -13.45
N GLU A 105 13.16 -6.10 -14.35
CA GLU A 105 13.97 -5.50 -15.41
C GLU A 105 15.16 -4.71 -14.85
N HIS A 106 14.95 -3.96 -13.78
CA HIS A 106 15.98 -3.13 -13.13
C HIS A 106 16.75 -3.85 -12.00
N GLY A 107 16.48 -5.12 -11.73
CA GLY A 107 17.17 -5.91 -10.70
C GLY A 107 16.83 -5.53 -9.27
N LEU A 108 15.71 -4.85 -9.02
CA LEU A 108 15.23 -4.52 -7.67
C LEU A 108 14.54 -5.74 -7.04
N ARG A 109 14.78 -5.93 -5.75
CA ARG A 109 14.21 -7.08 -5.04
C ARG A 109 13.22 -6.70 -3.94
N ARG A 110 13.43 -5.59 -3.19
CA ARG A 110 12.59 -5.21 -2.06
C ARG A 110 11.30 -4.52 -2.52
N LEU A 111 10.16 -5.19 -2.26
CA LEU A 111 8.82 -4.67 -2.53
C LEU A 111 8.00 -4.66 -1.24
N VAL A 112 7.47 -3.51 -0.85
CA VAL A 112 6.53 -3.39 0.28
C VAL A 112 5.18 -2.94 -0.24
N CYS A 113 4.14 -3.77 -0.08
CA CYS A 113 2.79 -3.47 -0.53
C CYS A 113 1.84 -3.25 0.65
N GLN A 114 0.96 -2.25 0.55
CA GLN A 114 -0.15 -2.08 1.48
C GLN A 114 -1.43 -2.63 0.85
N THR A 115 -2.06 -3.58 1.53
CA THR A 115 -3.40 -4.06 1.20
C THR A 115 -4.42 -3.66 2.27
N ALA A 116 -5.13 -4.59 2.87
CA ALA A 116 -6.06 -4.34 3.98
C ALA A 116 -6.24 -5.62 4.81
N TRP A 117 -6.49 -5.47 6.11
CA TRP A 117 -7.00 -6.58 6.92
C TRP A 117 -8.34 -7.08 6.37
N GLY A 118 -8.54 -8.40 6.35
CA GLY A 118 -9.72 -9.04 5.74
C GLY A 118 -9.56 -9.40 4.26
N VAL A 119 -8.36 -9.23 3.68
CA VAL A 119 -7.96 -9.75 2.37
C VAL A 119 -7.26 -11.09 2.55
N GLY A 120 -7.42 -12.00 1.60
CA GLY A 120 -6.74 -13.30 1.57
C GLY A 120 -7.01 -14.14 2.83
N GLU A 121 -5.97 -14.74 3.40
CA GLU A 121 -6.06 -15.64 4.56
C GLU A 121 -6.58 -14.98 5.83
N SER A 122 -6.41 -13.66 6.01
CA SER A 122 -6.94 -12.94 7.16
C SER A 122 -8.47 -12.94 7.23
N ARG A 123 -9.14 -13.33 6.14
CA ARG A 123 -10.60 -13.49 6.05
C ARG A 123 -11.09 -14.83 6.62
N GLN A 124 -10.23 -15.85 6.67
CA GLN A 124 -10.65 -17.23 7.01
C GLN A 124 -10.93 -17.42 8.50
N ASP A 125 -10.23 -16.70 9.38
CA ASP A 125 -10.47 -16.73 10.83
C ASP A 125 -10.50 -15.30 11.42
N PRO A 126 -11.55 -14.53 11.14
CA PRO A 126 -11.63 -13.13 11.56
C PRO A 126 -11.88 -12.95 13.06
N GLY A 127 -12.20 -14.02 13.80
CA GLY A 127 -12.74 -13.91 15.15
C GLY A 127 -14.13 -13.27 15.17
N PHE A 128 -14.78 -13.18 16.34
CA PHE A 128 -16.15 -12.66 16.45
C PHE A 128 -16.26 -11.17 16.01
N ALA A 129 -15.36 -10.32 16.47
CA ALA A 129 -15.36 -8.89 16.11
C ALA A 129 -15.05 -8.67 14.63
N GLY A 130 -14.11 -9.43 14.07
CA GLY A 130 -13.77 -9.37 12.66
C GLY A 130 -14.87 -9.92 11.75
N ALA A 131 -15.56 -11.01 12.16
CA ALA A 131 -16.70 -11.54 11.44
C ALA A 131 -17.84 -10.51 11.36
N PHE A 132 -18.13 -9.81 12.44
CA PHE A 132 -19.10 -8.71 12.44
C PHE A 132 -18.69 -7.60 11.48
N PHE A 133 -17.43 -7.14 11.55
CA PHE A 133 -16.88 -6.12 10.66
C PHE A 133 -16.99 -6.55 9.19
N MET A 134 -16.53 -7.75 8.87
CA MET A 134 -16.53 -8.28 7.51
C MET A 134 -17.92 -8.50 6.95
N ASN A 135 -18.90 -8.91 7.76
CA ASN A 135 -20.24 -9.23 7.29
C ASN A 135 -21.18 -8.01 7.24
N VAL A 136 -20.93 -6.98 8.08
CA VAL A 136 -21.83 -5.82 8.21
C VAL A 136 -21.29 -4.59 7.46
N LEU A 137 -19.99 -4.31 7.55
CA LEU A 137 -19.40 -3.08 7.01
C LEU A 137 -18.72 -3.24 5.63
N VAL A 138 -18.18 -4.41 5.34
CA VAL A 138 -17.43 -4.63 4.09
C VAL A 138 -18.28 -5.09 2.90
N PRO A 139 -19.36 -5.94 3.03
CA PRO A 139 -19.82 -6.72 1.91
C PRO A 139 -20.35 -5.98 0.68
N PRO A 140 -21.22 -4.95 0.76
CA PRO A 140 -21.68 -4.33 -0.49
C PRO A 140 -20.83 -3.17 -0.98
N LEU A 141 -20.15 -2.46 -0.07
CA LEU A 141 -19.52 -1.17 -0.36
C LEU A 141 -18.06 -1.26 -0.81
N LEU A 142 -17.35 -2.33 -0.44
CA LEU A 142 -15.91 -2.47 -0.68
C LEU A 142 -15.56 -3.75 -1.46
N ARG A 143 -16.55 -4.47 -1.99
CA ARG A 143 -16.35 -5.77 -2.63
C ARG A 143 -15.32 -5.74 -3.76
N ASP A 144 -15.43 -4.75 -4.65
CA ASP A 144 -14.54 -4.63 -5.80
C ASP A 144 -13.12 -4.24 -5.38
N GLU A 145 -13.00 -3.38 -4.35
CA GLU A 145 -11.70 -2.98 -3.81
C GLU A 145 -10.99 -4.17 -3.14
N TYR A 146 -11.74 -4.98 -2.38
CA TYR A 146 -11.18 -6.17 -1.74
C TYR A 146 -10.78 -7.24 -2.77
N ALA A 147 -11.58 -7.42 -3.83
CA ALA A 147 -11.24 -8.34 -4.92
C ALA A 147 -9.96 -7.90 -5.66
N ASP A 148 -9.80 -6.61 -5.94
CA ASP A 148 -8.59 -6.06 -6.56
C ASP A 148 -7.36 -6.24 -5.66
N LYS A 149 -7.50 -6.03 -4.35
CA LYS A 149 -6.43 -6.27 -3.37
C LYS A 149 -6.08 -7.76 -3.21
N GLU A 150 -7.06 -8.64 -3.31
CA GLU A 150 -6.82 -10.10 -3.30
C GLU A 150 -6.03 -10.54 -4.54
N ALA A 151 -6.40 -10.00 -5.70
CA ALA A 151 -5.62 -10.20 -6.93
C ALA A 151 -4.19 -9.63 -6.80
N GLN A 152 -4.04 -8.44 -6.21
CA GLN A 152 -2.73 -7.86 -5.91
C GLN A 152 -1.87 -8.78 -5.04
N GLU A 153 -2.41 -9.29 -3.92
CA GLU A 153 -1.67 -10.18 -3.01
C GLU A 153 -1.19 -11.44 -3.72
N LYS A 154 -2.05 -12.03 -4.56
CA LYS A 154 -1.68 -13.21 -5.35
C LYS A 154 -0.51 -12.91 -6.29
N ILE A 155 -0.58 -11.81 -7.06
CA ILE A 155 0.48 -11.38 -8.00
C ILE A 155 1.80 -11.15 -7.24
N VAL A 156 1.76 -10.50 -6.07
CA VAL A 156 2.95 -10.26 -5.24
C VAL A 156 3.51 -11.58 -4.70
N ALA A 157 2.67 -12.45 -4.17
CA ALA A 157 3.10 -13.74 -3.57
C ALA A 157 3.72 -14.70 -4.61
N GLU A 158 3.26 -14.65 -5.86
CA GLU A 158 3.82 -15.43 -6.98
C GLU A 158 5.12 -14.85 -7.53
N SER A 159 5.55 -13.66 -7.08
CA SER A 159 6.80 -13.05 -7.52
C SER A 159 8.01 -13.60 -6.76
N ASP A 160 9.21 -13.55 -7.39
CA ASP A 160 10.48 -13.95 -6.78
C ASP A 160 11.09 -12.85 -5.92
N LEU A 161 10.35 -11.76 -5.65
CA LEU A 161 10.84 -10.60 -4.91
C LEU A 161 10.94 -10.88 -3.41
N ASP A 162 11.69 -10.03 -2.71
CA ASP A 162 11.73 -9.97 -1.25
C ASP A 162 10.59 -9.03 -0.80
N TRP A 163 9.37 -9.53 -0.91
CA TRP A 163 8.16 -8.76 -0.69
C TRP A 163 7.68 -8.82 0.76
N VAL A 164 6.98 -7.74 1.19
CA VAL A 164 6.17 -7.71 2.42
C VAL A 164 4.80 -7.13 2.06
N ILE A 165 3.72 -7.83 2.40
CA ILE A 165 2.35 -7.35 2.23
C ILE A 165 1.81 -6.91 3.58
N VAL A 166 1.67 -5.60 3.80
CA VAL A 166 1.15 -5.05 5.04
C VAL A 166 -0.37 -4.93 4.96
N ARG A 167 -1.07 -5.54 5.92
CA ARG A 167 -2.53 -5.56 6.05
C ARG A 167 -2.99 -4.65 7.21
N PRO A 168 -3.13 -3.34 7.03
CA PRO A 168 -3.62 -2.47 8.10
C PRO A 168 -5.09 -2.73 8.40
N MET A 169 -5.46 -2.60 9.68
CA MET A 169 -6.83 -2.48 10.14
C MET A 169 -7.46 -1.17 9.67
N ILE A 170 -8.62 -0.76 10.19
CA ILE A 170 -9.31 0.46 9.78
C ILE A 170 -8.38 1.67 9.87
N LEU A 171 -8.17 2.34 8.74
CA LEU A 171 -7.25 3.47 8.65
C LEU A 171 -7.87 4.76 9.20
N THR A 172 -7.18 5.40 10.14
CA THR A 172 -7.53 6.70 10.69
C THR A 172 -6.49 7.77 10.33
N ASN A 173 -6.80 9.04 10.60
CA ASN A 173 -5.87 10.15 10.43
C ASN A 173 -5.19 10.59 11.75
N GLY A 174 -5.12 9.69 12.73
CA GLY A 174 -4.43 9.93 13.98
C GLY A 174 -2.93 10.22 13.81
N PRO A 175 -2.27 10.67 14.88
CA PRO A 175 -0.82 10.93 14.89
C PRO A 175 -0.02 9.63 14.77
N TRP A 176 1.26 9.77 14.58
CA TRP A 176 2.23 8.70 14.77
C TRP A 176 2.39 8.42 16.28
N THR A 177 2.24 7.17 16.68
CA THR A 177 2.33 6.74 18.08
C THR A 177 3.49 5.80 18.34
N ASN A 178 3.85 5.00 17.34
CA ASN A 178 4.78 3.88 17.46
C ASN A 178 4.36 2.84 18.54
N ASP A 179 3.08 2.82 18.89
CA ASP A 179 2.48 1.90 19.88
C ASP A 179 1.37 1.11 19.17
N TYR A 180 1.76 0.07 18.46
CA TYR A 180 0.88 -0.80 17.68
C TYR A 180 1.32 -2.26 17.79
N ARG A 181 0.40 -3.15 17.48
CA ARG A 181 0.66 -4.59 17.39
C ARG A 181 0.79 -4.99 15.94
N THR A 182 1.68 -5.93 15.66
CA THR A 182 1.86 -6.52 14.35
C THR A 182 2.14 -8.02 14.46
N ASP A 183 1.46 -8.81 13.64
CA ASP A 183 1.65 -10.25 13.53
C ASP A 183 0.98 -10.73 12.23
N VAL A 184 1.44 -11.85 11.67
CA VAL A 184 0.81 -12.48 10.50
C VAL A 184 -0.60 -13.01 10.81
N ASN A 185 -0.87 -13.36 12.06
CA ASN A 185 -2.15 -13.86 12.57
C ASN A 185 -2.87 -12.83 13.46
N LEU A 186 -2.53 -11.54 13.35
CA LEU A 186 -3.12 -10.51 14.19
C LEU A 186 -4.63 -10.43 13.99
N LYS A 187 -5.36 -10.70 15.07
CA LYS A 187 -6.83 -10.55 15.10
C LYS A 187 -7.21 -9.16 15.61
N PRO A 188 -8.32 -8.58 15.10
CA PRO A 188 -8.84 -7.33 15.61
C PRO A 188 -9.10 -7.39 17.11
N GLY A 189 -8.52 -6.45 17.85
CA GLY A 189 -8.78 -6.26 19.27
C GLY A 189 -9.95 -5.30 19.52
N ARG A 190 -9.98 -4.70 20.73
CA ARG A 190 -10.98 -3.67 21.08
C ARG A 190 -10.85 -2.40 20.23
N ARG A 191 -9.68 -2.15 19.65
CA ARG A 191 -9.37 -1.00 18.81
C ARG A 191 -8.96 -1.50 17.41
N PRO A 192 -9.93 -1.88 16.54
CA PRO A 192 -9.64 -2.46 15.23
C PRO A 192 -9.27 -1.40 14.20
N TYR A 193 -8.41 -0.45 14.57
CA TYR A 193 -7.96 0.65 13.72
C TYR A 193 -6.48 0.95 13.92
N ILE A 194 -5.93 1.73 12.99
CA ILE A 194 -4.53 2.17 13.00
C ILE A 194 -4.42 3.54 12.34
N SER A 195 -3.49 4.39 12.79
CA SER A 195 -3.22 5.64 12.10
C SER A 195 -2.45 5.41 10.80
N ARG A 196 -2.75 6.22 9.78
CA ARG A 196 -1.95 6.21 8.54
C ARG A 196 -0.50 6.61 8.78
N ALA A 197 -0.23 7.35 9.84
CA ALA A 197 1.13 7.73 10.23
C ALA A 197 1.92 6.53 10.76
N ASP A 198 1.31 5.68 11.59
CA ASP A 198 1.93 4.43 12.05
C ASP A 198 2.11 3.43 10.92
N VAL A 199 1.12 3.31 10.02
CA VAL A 199 1.26 2.46 8.83
C VAL A 199 2.40 2.93 7.94
N ALA A 200 2.54 4.24 7.70
CA ALA A 200 3.65 4.79 6.90
C ALA A 200 5.01 4.48 7.53
N ALA A 201 5.14 4.62 8.85
CA ALA A 201 6.35 4.25 9.59
C ALA A 201 6.66 2.75 9.45
N PHE A 202 5.66 1.90 9.65
CA PHE A 202 5.83 0.46 9.54
C PHE A 202 6.24 0.03 8.13
N LEU A 203 5.64 0.62 7.08
CA LEU A 203 6.02 0.36 5.69
C LEU A 203 7.49 0.70 5.41
N LEU A 204 8.00 1.82 5.94
CA LEU A 204 9.41 2.21 5.79
C LEU A 204 10.34 1.24 6.54
N ASN A 205 9.99 0.83 7.75
CA ASN A 205 10.78 -0.13 8.51
C ASN A 205 10.94 -1.47 7.75
N GLN A 206 9.94 -1.87 6.95
CA GLN A 206 10.01 -3.08 6.15
C GLN A 206 11.02 -3.00 4.98
N LEU A 207 11.65 -1.87 4.74
CA LEU A 207 12.70 -1.76 3.72
C LEU A 207 14.00 -2.46 4.15
N THR A 208 14.25 -2.53 5.45
CA THR A 208 15.49 -3.06 6.04
C THR A 208 15.26 -4.17 7.07
N ASP A 209 14.02 -4.34 7.55
CA ASP A 209 13.65 -5.40 8.47
C ASP A 209 13.21 -6.66 7.68
N ASP A 210 13.93 -7.76 7.86
CA ASP A 210 13.65 -9.02 7.16
C ASP A 210 12.67 -9.94 7.89
N THR A 211 12.18 -9.55 9.07
CA THR A 211 11.26 -10.34 9.90
C THR A 211 10.03 -10.82 9.14
N PHE A 212 9.51 -9.96 8.26
CA PHE A 212 8.29 -10.21 7.49
C PHE A 212 8.52 -10.43 5.99
N VAL A 213 9.76 -10.70 5.55
CA VAL A 213 10.01 -11.05 4.14
C VAL A 213 9.20 -12.27 3.75
N ARG A 214 8.47 -12.16 2.63
CA ARG A 214 7.51 -13.14 2.09
C ARG A 214 6.40 -13.51 3.07
N LYS A 215 5.95 -12.51 3.86
CA LYS A 215 4.83 -12.65 4.80
C LYS A 215 3.84 -11.50 4.66
N THR A 216 2.69 -11.70 5.29
CA THR A 216 1.54 -10.79 5.22
C THR A 216 1.16 -10.26 6.62
N PRO A 217 2.04 -9.49 7.31
CA PRO A 217 1.71 -8.98 8.64
C PRO A 217 0.51 -8.05 8.60
N ALA A 218 -0.41 -8.25 9.55
CA ALA A 218 -1.43 -7.27 9.88
C ALA A 218 -0.90 -6.28 10.92
N ILE A 219 -1.45 -5.05 10.93
CA ILE A 219 -1.06 -3.98 11.86
C ILE A 219 -2.31 -3.27 12.40
N GLY A 220 -2.36 -3.07 13.74
CA GLY A 220 -3.48 -2.42 14.43
C GLY A 220 -3.16 -2.12 15.89
N TYR A 221 -4.03 -1.35 16.55
CA TYR A 221 -3.91 -1.07 17.99
C TYR A 221 -4.52 -2.18 18.87
#